data_1f13b1568525aebf44f1037009964090
#
_entry.id   1f13b1568525aebf44f1037009964090
#
_cell.length_a   1.000
_cell.length_b   1.000
_cell.length_c   1.000
_cell.angle_alpha   90.00
_cell.angle_beta   90.00
_cell.angle_gamma   90.00
#
_symmetry.space_group_name_H-M   'P 1'
#
loop_
_entity.id
_entity.type
_entity.pdbx_description
1 polymer ?
#
loop_
_entity_poly.entity_id
_entity_poly.type
_entity_poly.pdbx_seq_one_letter_code
_entity_poly.pdbx_strand_id
1 'polypeptide(L)'
;DWELTCSSNILKGYVSPFNATVIDKLQNAGLSPLGLTNMDEFAMGSSTESSSHGKTLNPIDNSRIPGGSSGGSAAAVAAGLAIAALGTDTGGSIRQPAAYCGVVGMKPTYGRVSRYGIVAYSSSLDQCGPITQNVEDAAILYDILAGHDEKDSTSANIVYTKVTPNLNSEKKFTI
;
A
#
# COMPACT_ATOMS: atom_id res chain seq x y z
N ASP A 1 5.99 13.80 -13.37
CA ASP A 1 5.17 14.49 -12.35
C ASP A 1 3.72 14.02 -12.49
N TRP A 2 3.17 13.41 -11.44
CA TRP A 2 1.79 12.93 -11.41
C TRP A 2 0.95 13.74 -10.44
N GLU A 3 -0.33 13.97 -10.79
CA GLU A 3 -1.27 14.58 -9.87
C GLU A 3 -1.55 13.65 -8.69
N LEU A 4 -1.33 14.12 -7.46
CA LEU A 4 -1.63 13.40 -6.23
C LEU A 4 -3.00 13.83 -5.71
N THR A 5 -4.06 13.23 -6.24
CA THR A 5 -5.44 13.63 -5.94
C THR A 5 -6.03 12.97 -4.70
N CYS A 6 -5.48 11.85 -4.24
CA CYS A 6 -6.12 10.98 -3.24
C CYS A 6 -7.57 10.63 -3.60
N SER A 7 -7.84 10.48 -4.91
CA SER A 7 -9.18 10.26 -5.47
C SER A 7 -10.21 11.32 -5.09
N SER A 8 -9.77 12.56 -4.84
CA SER A 8 -10.61 13.70 -4.47
C SER A 8 -10.50 14.83 -5.48
N ASN A 9 -11.63 15.50 -5.73
CA ASN A 9 -11.66 16.74 -6.49
C ASN A 9 -11.00 17.92 -5.75
N ILE A 10 -10.81 17.83 -4.43
CA ILE A 10 -10.16 18.87 -3.62
C ILE A 10 -8.70 19.06 -4.03
N LEU A 11 -8.01 17.96 -4.36
CA LEU A 11 -6.60 17.97 -4.76
C LEU A 11 -6.39 17.90 -6.28
N LYS A 12 -7.41 18.16 -7.07
CA LYS A 12 -7.29 18.17 -8.54
C LYS A 12 -6.24 19.18 -8.98
N GLY A 13 -5.28 18.73 -9.78
CA GLY A 13 -4.15 19.54 -10.25
C GLY A 13 -3.00 19.66 -9.27
N TYR A 14 -3.09 19.05 -8.08
CA TYR A 14 -1.99 19.08 -7.13
C TYR A 14 -0.89 18.08 -7.52
N VAL A 15 0.31 18.59 -7.68
CA VAL A 15 1.54 17.80 -7.88
C VAL A 15 2.41 17.96 -6.64
N SER A 16 2.80 16.84 -6.02
CA SER A 16 3.65 16.89 -4.84
C SER A 16 5.04 17.41 -5.19
N PRO A 17 5.62 18.36 -4.40
CA PRO A 17 6.97 18.88 -4.62
C PRO A 17 8.07 17.91 -4.17
N PHE A 18 7.73 16.77 -3.59
CA PHE A 18 8.68 15.74 -3.11
C PHE A 18 8.04 14.35 -3.19
N ASN A 19 8.88 13.34 -3.19
CA ASN A 19 8.45 11.94 -3.11
C ASN A 19 8.18 11.53 -1.66
N ALA A 20 7.25 10.60 -1.47
CA ALA A 20 7.16 9.86 -0.23
C ALA A 20 8.41 8.98 -0.05
N THR A 21 8.88 8.81 1.20
CA THR A 21 10.06 7.98 1.51
C THR A 21 9.93 6.56 0.92
N VAL A 22 8.74 5.99 0.92
CA VAL A 22 8.51 4.66 0.34
C VAL A 22 8.79 4.61 -1.17
N ILE A 23 8.52 5.69 -1.90
CA ILE A 23 8.82 5.79 -3.33
C ILE A 23 10.33 5.93 -3.56
N ASP A 24 11.00 6.77 -2.79
CA ASP A 24 12.46 6.91 -2.88
C ASP A 24 13.17 5.56 -2.61
N LYS A 25 12.72 4.81 -1.60
CA LYS A 25 13.27 3.49 -1.27
C LYS A 25 13.07 2.49 -2.41
N LEU A 26 11.90 2.46 -3.04
CA LEU A 26 11.63 1.59 -4.20
C LEU A 26 12.50 1.96 -5.39
N GLN A 27 12.61 3.24 -5.72
CA GLN A 27 13.46 3.72 -6.83
C GLN A 27 14.94 3.41 -6.58
N ASN A 28 15.43 3.60 -5.36
CA ASN A 28 16.81 3.26 -4.97
C ASN A 28 17.07 1.75 -5.04
N ALA A 29 16.05 0.91 -4.91
CA ALA A 29 16.12 -0.53 -5.12
C ALA A 29 15.99 -0.95 -6.59
N GLY A 30 15.89 -0.01 -7.53
CA GLY A 30 15.78 -0.27 -8.96
C GLY A 30 14.34 -0.50 -9.47
N LEU A 31 13.33 -0.24 -8.65
CA LEU A 31 11.93 -0.36 -9.04
C LEU A 31 11.42 0.98 -9.60
N SER A 32 10.65 0.91 -10.68
CA SER A 32 10.05 2.09 -11.30
C SER A 32 8.54 2.11 -11.07
N PRO A 33 7.99 3.17 -10.44
CA PRO A 33 6.55 3.34 -10.34
C PRO A 33 5.93 3.47 -11.73
N LEU A 34 4.80 2.79 -11.97
CA LEU A 34 4.08 2.82 -13.24
C LEU A 34 2.97 3.88 -13.25
N GLY A 35 2.46 4.26 -12.08
CA GLY A 35 1.36 5.20 -11.96
C GLY A 35 0.76 5.21 -10.56
N LEU A 36 -0.33 5.96 -10.42
CA LEU A 36 -1.18 5.97 -9.23
C LEU A 36 -2.41 5.11 -9.48
N THR A 37 -2.87 4.42 -8.46
CA THR A 37 -4.06 3.58 -8.51
C THR A 37 -5.25 4.29 -7.89
N ASN A 38 -6.46 3.89 -8.30
CA ASN A 38 -7.69 4.40 -7.72
C ASN A 38 -7.86 3.95 -6.26
N MET A 39 -8.54 4.75 -5.46
CA MET A 39 -8.77 4.48 -4.05
C MET A 39 -10.07 5.16 -3.58
N ASP A 40 -10.57 4.80 -2.42
CA ASP A 40 -11.58 5.63 -1.76
C ASP A 40 -11.03 7.01 -1.44
N GLU A 41 -11.86 8.03 -1.53
CA GLU A 41 -11.47 9.43 -1.31
C GLU A 41 -10.76 9.60 0.05
N PHE A 42 -9.52 10.13 0.04
CA PHE A 42 -8.66 10.30 1.21
C PHE A 42 -8.47 9.03 2.07
N ALA A 43 -8.51 7.86 1.46
CA ALA A 43 -8.44 6.56 2.13
C ALA A 43 -9.63 6.28 3.08
N MET A 44 -10.73 7.04 2.98
CA MET A 44 -11.91 6.98 3.84
C MET A 44 -13.00 6.12 3.22
N GLY A 45 -12.79 4.81 3.16
CA GLY A 45 -13.77 3.89 2.60
C GLY A 45 -13.29 2.45 2.60
N SER A 46 -14.13 1.55 2.10
CA SER A 46 -13.89 0.10 2.06
C SER A 46 -14.37 -0.56 0.77
N SER A 47 -14.68 0.22 -0.27
CA SER A 47 -15.24 -0.30 -1.52
C SER A 47 -14.62 0.28 -2.79
N THR A 48 -13.86 1.39 -2.68
CA THR A 48 -13.33 2.18 -3.81
C THR A 48 -14.43 2.77 -4.69
N GLU A 49 -15.60 3.03 -4.11
CA GLU A 49 -16.75 3.66 -4.80
C GLU A 49 -16.83 5.16 -4.56
N SER A 50 -16.18 5.69 -3.51
CA SER A 50 -16.21 7.12 -3.17
C SER A 50 -15.23 7.96 -3.98
N SER A 51 -14.48 7.36 -4.89
CA SER A 51 -13.49 8.04 -5.72
C SER A 51 -14.10 9.04 -6.70
N SER A 52 -13.48 10.22 -6.83
CA SER A 52 -13.81 11.22 -7.87
C SER A 52 -13.51 10.72 -9.30
N HIS A 53 -12.71 9.68 -9.45
CA HIS A 53 -12.38 9.06 -10.74
C HIS A 53 -13.37 7.95 -11.14
N GLY A 54 -14.40 7.72 -10.33
CA GLY A 54 -15.34 6.62 -10.51
C GLY A 54 -14.91 5.34 -9.79
N LYS A 55 -15.78 4.34 -9.82
CA LYS A 55 -15.56 3.08 -9.11
C LYS A 55 -14.54 2.18 -9.80
N THR A 56 -13.84 1.39 -9.01
CA THR A 56 -13.01 0.27 -9.48
C THR A 56 -13.83 -1.02 -9.38
N LEU A 57 -13.70 -1.90 -10.38
CA LEU A 57 -14.34 -3.21 -10.37
C LEU A 57 -13.36 -4.28 -9.88
N ASN A 58 -13.90 -5.33 -9.26
CA ASN A 58 -13.10 -6.49 -8.88
C ASN A 58 -12.76 -7.31 -10.16
N PRO A 59 -11.48 -7.54 -10.46
CA PRO A 59 -11.10 -8.21 -11.70
C PRO A 59 -11.47 -9.71 -11.75
N ILE A 60 -11.75 -10.31 -10.59
CA ILE A 60 -12.22 -11.72 -10.52
C ILE A 60 -13.71 -11.81 -10.87
N ASP A 61 -14.49 -10.82 -10.45
CA ASP A 61 -15.92 -10.73 -10.71
C ASP A 61 -16.34 -9.26 -10.81
N ASN A 62 -16.52 -8.77 -12.02
CA ASN A 62 -16.83 -7.36 -12.30
C ASN A 62 -18.20 -6.90 -11.75
N SER A 63 -19.02 -7.80 -11.23
CA SER A 63 -20.26 -7.45 -10.53
C SER A 63 -20.02 -7.07 -9.08
N ARG A 64 -18.81 -7.22 -8.58
CA ARG A 64 -18.41 -7.01 -7.18
C ARG A 64 -17.44 -5.85 -7.02
N ILE A 65 -17.36 -5.33 -5.80
CA ILE A 65 -16.36 -4.35 -5.40
C ILE A 65 -14.99 -5.01 -5.21
N PRO A 66 -13.88 -4.29 -5.43
CA PRO A 66 -12.54 -4.79 -5.14
C PRO A 66 -12.19 -4.70 -3.65
N GLY A 67 -13.07 -4.10 -2.84
CA GLY A 67 -12.74 -3.61 -1.51
C GLY A 67 -12.05 -2.25 -1.54
N GLY A 68 -11.57 -1.80 -0.40
CA GLY A 68 -10.91 -0.50 -0.23
C GLY A 68 -10.32 -0.31 1.18
N SER A 69 -9.67 0.82 1.36
CA SER A 69 -9.54 1.96 0.42
C SER A 69 -8.52 1.73 -0.71
N SER A 70 -7.59 0.76 -0.62
CA SER A 70 -6.58 0.48 -1.65
C SER A 70 -7.11 -0.47 -2.74
N GLY A 71 -8.37 -0.32 -3.17
CA GLY A 71 -9.01 -1.23 -4.11
C GLY A 71 -8.39 -1.22 -5.50
N GLY A 72 -7.97 -0.05 -6.00
CA GLY A 72 -7.27 0.04 -7.29
C GLY A 72 -5.92 -0.67 -7.28
N SER A 73 -5.17 -0.59 -6.16
CA SER A 73 -3.91 -1.32 -5.99
C SER A 73 -4.12 -2.83 -6.01
N ALA A 74 -5.11 -3.33 -5.26
CA ALA A 74 -5.43 -4.75 -5.24
C ALA A 74 -5.93 -5.24 -6.60
N ALA A 75 -6.80 -4.47 -7.25
CA ALA A 75 -7.32 -4.80 -8.58
C ALA A 75 -6.21 -4.81 -9.65
N ALA A 76 -5.29 -3.86 -9.63
CA ALA A 76 -4.18 -3.81 -10.58
C ALA A 76 -3.26 -5.03 -10.47
N VAL A 77 -2.94 -5.46 -9.24
CA VAL A 77 -2.13 -6.66 -9.01
C VAL A 77 -2.91 -7.92 -9.39
N ALA A 78 -4.17 -8.04 -9.00
CA ALA A 78 -5.01 -9.20 -9.33
C ALA A 78 -5.22 -9.37 -10.84
N ALA A 79 -5.34 -8.26 -11.58
CA ALA A 79 -5.48 -8.27 -13.02
C ALA A 79 -4.15 -8.47 -13.77
N GLY A 80 -3.02 -8.58 -13.09
CA GLY A 80 -1.70 -8.68 -13.73
C GLY A 80 -1.21 -7.39 -14.40
N LEU A 81 -1.81 -6.25 -14.12
CA LEU A 81 -1.42 -4.94 -14.67
C LEU A 81 -0.16 -4.38 -13.99
N ALA A 82 0.11 -4.81 -12.79
CA ALA A 82 1.32 -4.49 -12.03
C ALA A 82 1.81 -5.74 -11.30
N ILE A 83 3.12 -5.91 -11.19
CA ILE A 83 3.74 -7.01 -10.43
C ILE A 83 3.41 -6.85 -8.94
N ALA A 84 3.42 -5.60 -8.48
CA ALA A 84 3.16 -5.23 -7.10
C ALA A 84 2.57 -3.82 -7.04
N ALA A 85 1.92 -3.50 -5.93
CA ALA A 85 1.45 -2.16 -5.63
C ALA A 85 1.68 -1.82 -4.16
N LEU A 86 1.62 -0.53 -3.83
CA LEU A 86 1.53 -0.06 -2.46
C LEU A 86 0.07 0.24 -2.12
N GLY A 87 -0.26 0.06 -0.86
CA GLY A 87 -1.51 0.51 -0.27
C GLY A 87 -1.26 1.16 1.09
N THR A 88 -2.33 1.70 1.68
CA THR A 88 -2.34 2.15 3.08
C THR A 88 -3.42 1.39 3.84
N ASP A 89 -3.17 1.13 5.12
CA ASP A 89 -4.08 0.37 5.98
C ASP A 89 -4.21 1.04 7.34
N THR A 90 -5.40 1.48 7.65
CA THR A 90 -5.79 2.05 8.93
C THR A 90 -6.62 1.03 9.72
N GLY A 91 -7.65 0.50 9.10
CA GLY A 91 -8.57 -0.48 9.67
C GLY A 91 -8.81 -1.71 8.77
N GLY A 92 -7.95 -1.95 7.77
CA GLY A 92 -8.08 -3.06 6.84
C GLY A 92 -7.83 -2.69 5.38
N SER A 93 -7.47 -1.44 5.07
CA SER A 93 -7.50 -0.90 3.70
C SER A 93 -6.41 -1.44 2.74
N ILE A 94 -5.48 -2.27 3.20
CA ILE A 94 -4.62 -3.14 2.39
C ILE A 94 -5.20 -4.56 2.39
N ARG A 95 -5.46 -5.10 3.59
CA ARG A 95 -5.78 -6.51 3.81
C ARG A 95 -7.14 -6.90 3.23
N GLN A 96 -8.14 -6.06 3.40
CA GLN A 96 -9.50 -6.32 2.93
C GLN A 96 -9.57 -6.32 1.39
N PRO A 97 -9.09 -5.30 0.65
CA PRO A 97 -9.13 -5.36 -0.80
C PRO A 97 -8.23 -6.47 -1.37
N ALA A 98 -7.08 -6.77 -0.73
CA ALA A 98 -6.27 -7.92 -1.13
C ALA A 98 -7.03 -9.24 -1.00
N ALA A 99 -7.75 -9.44 0.11
CA ALA A 99 -8.59 -10.63 0.31
C ALA A 99 -9.72 -10.72 -0.72
N TYR A 100 -10.37 -9.61 -1.06
CA TYR A 100 -11.47 -9.59 -2.03
C TYR A 100 -11.00 -9.83 -3.47
N CYS A 101 -9.79 -9.40 -3.81
CA CYS A 101 -9.18 -9.59 -5.13
C CYS A 101 -8.29 -10.84 -5.23
N GLY A 102 -8.20 -11.66 -4.18
CA GLY A 102 -7.44 -12.92 -4.20
C GLY A 102 -5.92 -12.74 -4.30
N VAL A 103 -5.38 -11.66 -3.74
CA VAL A 103 -3.94 -11.35 -3.71
C VAL A 103 -3.43 -11.21 -2.28
N VAL A 104 -2.13 -11.09 -2.10
CA VAL A 104 -1.49 -10.92 -0.79
C VAL A 104 -1.40 -9.44 -0.45
N GLY A 105 -1.95 -9.06 0.71
CA GLY A 105 -1.83 -7.71 1.26
C GLY A 105 -1.18 -7.74 2.63
N MET A 106 -0.05 -7.06 2.80
CA MET A 106 0.67 -7.02 4.07
C MET A 106 0.55 -5.64 4.71
N LYS A 107 -0.07 -5.59 5.90
CA LYS A 107 -0.02 -4.41 6.77
C LYS A 107 1.16 -4.56 7.75
N PRO A 108 2.21 -3.75 7.62
CA PRO A 108 3.32 -3.76 8.57
C PRO A 108 2.87 -3.42 10.00
N THR A 109 3.69 -3.77 10.97
CA THR A 109 3.57 -3.25 12.33
C THR A 109 3.77 -1.74 12.32
N TYR A 110 3.00 -1.02 13.15
CA TYR A 110 3.05 0.44 13.24
C TYR A 110 4.47 0.96 13.47
N GLY A 111 4.84 2.00 12.74
CA GLY A 111 6.16 2.63 12.81
C GLY A 111 7.29 1.87 12.09
N ARG A 112 7.01 0.75 11.43
CA ARG A 112 8.06 -0.02 10.73
C ARG A 112 8.33 0.47 9.32
N VAL A 113 7.38 1.13 8.68
CA VAL A 113 7.50 1.75 7.35
C VAL A 113 7.18 3.22 7.49
N SER A 114 8.01 4.07 6.91
CA SER A 114 7.81 5.52 6.94
C SER A 114 6.51 5.93 6.27
N ARG A 115 5.82 6.90 6.86
CA ARG A 115 4.62 7.55 6.33
C ARG A 115 4.92 8.94 5.77
N TYR A 116 6.18 9.38 5.78
CA TYR A 116 6.55 10.68 5.21
C TYR A 116 6.16 10.76 3.73
N GLY A 117 5.39 11.80 3.39
CA GLY A 117 4.87 12.03 2.05
C GLY A 117 3.59 11.26 1.71
N ILE A 118 3.00 10.53 2.67
CA ILE A 118 1.71 9.84 2.54
C ILE A 118 0.64 10.70 3.18
N VAL A 119 -0.48 10.91 2.48
CA VAL A 119 -1.64 11.63 3.02
C VAL A 119 -2.31 10.75 4.09
N ALA A 120 -2.43 11.31 5.30
CA ALA A 120 -2.94 10.57 6.44
C ALA A 120 -4.46 10.44 6.42
N TYR A 121 -4.98 9.29 6.87
CA TYR A 121 -6.36 9.12 7.31
C TYR A 121 -6.45 9.18 8.85
N SER A 122 -5.68 8.35 9.54
CA SER A 122 -5.58 8.36 11.00
C SER A 122 -4.13 8.15 11.42
N SER A 123 -3.47 9.22 11.84
CA SER A 123 -2.02 9.23 12.11
C SER A 123 -1.58 8.23 13.17
N SER A 124 -2.46 7.80 14.09
CA SER A 124 -2.15 6.80 15.12
C SER A 124 -2.33 5.35 14.67
N LEU A 125 -2.83 5.12 13.45
CA LEU A 125 -3.17 3.77 12.97
C LEU A 125 -2.58 3.45 11.59
N ASP A 126 -2.40 4.46 10.72
CA ASP A 126 -2.03 4.27 9.33
C ASP A 126 -0.70 3.55 9.16
N GLN A 127 -0.68 2.60 8.24
CA GLN A 127 0.55 1.97 7.75
C GLN A 127 0.53 1.86 6.23
N CYS A 128 1.69 2.07 5.61
CA CYS A 128 1.91 1.74 4.20
C CYS A 128 2.49 0.34 4.09
N GLY A 129 2.04 -0.42 3.10
CA GLY A 129 2.54 -1.77 2.87
C GLY A 129 2.29 -2.29 1.47
N PRO A 130 2.90 -3.43 1.11
CA PRO A 130 2.82 -4.02 -0.21
C PRO A 130 1.54 -4.82 -0.43
N ILE A 131 1.09 -4.83 -1.69
CA ILE A 131 0.10 -5.73 -2.27
C ILE A 131 0.78 -6.47 -3.42
N THR A 132 0.75 -7.81 -3.42
CA THR A 132 1.51 -8.66 -4.35
C THR A 132 0.76 -9.93 -4.69
N GLN A 133 1.24 -10.69 -5.69
CA GLN A 133 0.66 -11.98 -6.06
C GLN A 133 0.97 -13.10 -5.05
N ASN A 134 2.09 -13.02 -4.35
CA ASN A 134 2.55 -14.05 -3.42
C ASN A 134 3.24 -13.45 -2.18
N VAL A 135 3.45 -14.28 -1.17
CA VAL A 135 4.05 -13.86 0.13
C VAL A 135 5.52 -13.50 -0.01
N GLU A 136 6.25 -14.16 -0.91
CA GLU A 136 7.68 -13.90 -1.12
C GLU A 136 7.90 -12.47 -1.64
N ASP A 137 7.16 -12.07 -2.65
CA ASP A 137 7.21 -10.69 -3.18
C ASP A 137 6.82 -9.66 -2.13
N ALA A 138 5.80 -9.96 -1.30
CA ALA A 138 5.41 -9.09 -0.19
C ALA A 138 6.56 -8.90 0.82
N ALA A 139 7.28 -9.97 1.14
CA ALA A 139 8.41 -9.93 2.04
C ALA A 139 9.60 -9.17 1.44
N ILE A 140 9.90 -9.36 0.16
CA ILE A 140 10.96 -8.62 -0.56
C ILE A 140 10.66 -7.13 -0.54
N LEU A 141 9.44 -6.73 -0.89
CA LEU A 141 9.05 -5.32 -0.86
C LEU A 141 9.06 -4.76 0.56
N TYR A 142 8.59 -5.53 1.54
CA TYR A 142 8.65 -5.08 2.93
C TYR A 142 10.08 -4.86 3.39
N ASP A 143 11.03 -5.73 3.02
CA ASP A 143 12.45 -5.56 3.34
C ASP A 143 13.06 -4.29 2.72
N ILE A 144 12.54 -3.85 1.57
CA ILE A 144 12.94 -2.59 0.93
C ILE A 144 12.33 -1.38 1.67
N LEU A 145 11.06 -1.47 2.03
CA LEU A 145 10.28 -0.35 2.60
C LEU A 145 10.61 -0.09 4.07
N ALA A 146 10.90 -1.15 4.85
CA ALA A 146 11.06 -1.07 6.29
C ALA A 146 12.32 -0.30 6.72
N GLY A 147 12.31 0.10 7.99
CA GLY A 147 13.41 0.81 8.66
C GLY A 147 13.07 2.22 9.07
N HIS A 148 13.92 2.76 9.95
CA HIS A 148 13.73 4.09 10.53
C HIS A 148 13.86 5.21 9.49
N ASP A 149 13.03 6.23 9.65
CA ASP A 149 13.06 7.47 8.87
C ASP A 149 12.91 8.68 9.82
N GLU A 150 13.91 9.52 9.88
CA GLU A 150 13.91 10.73 10.72
C GLU A 150 12.84 11.76 10.28
N LYS A 151 12.35 11.66 9.03
CA LYS A 151 11.30 12.54 8.51
C LYS A 151 9.90 12.17 9.03
N ASP A 152 9.72 10.96 9.56
CA ASP A 152 8.45 10.50 10.16
C ASP A 152 8.63 10.33 11.66
N SER A 153 8.06 11.25 12.44
CA SER A 153 8.13 11.23 13.91
C SER A 153 7.56 9.97 14.56
N THR A 154 6.78 9.18 13.83
CA THR A 154 6.22 7.90 14.30
C THR A 154 7.05 6.70 13.89
N SER A 155 8.07 6.91 13.06
CA SER A 155 8.97 5.84 12.63
C SER A 155 9.79 5.30 13.80
N ALA A 156 9.68 4.01 14.07
CA ALA A 156 10.34 3.36 15.19
C ALA A 156 11.85 3.31 14.97
N ASN A 157 12.61 3.91 15.89
CA ASN A 157 14.08 3.86 15.85
C ASN A 157 14.59 2.56 16.46
N ILE A 158 14.42 1.47 15.70
CA ILE A 158 14.85 0.12 16.08
C ILE A 158 15.55 -0.54 14.89
N VAL A 159 16.53 -1.36 15.20
CA VAL A 159 17.26 -2.11 14.18
C VAL A 159 16.25 -2.98 13.40
N TYR A 160 16.27 -2.84 12.09
CA TYR A 160 15.48 -3.67 11.21
C TYR A 160 16.24 -4.94 10.82
N THR A 161 15.58 -6.08 10.97
CA THR A 161 16.09 -7.38 10.49
C THR A 161 15.23 -7.83 9.33
N LYS A 162 15.85 -8.17 8.21
CA LYS A 162 15.16 -8.68 7.01
C LYS A 162 14.32 -9.92 7.33
N VAL A 163 13.13 -9.99 6.75
CA VAL A 163 12.21 -11.13 6.91
C VAL A 163 12.39 -12.19 5.83
N THR A 164 12.87 -11.83 4.64
CA THR A 164 13.06 -12.75 3.52
C THR A 164 13.91 -13.99 3.85
N PRO A 165 15.01 -13.93 4.64
CA PRO A 165 15.77 -15.10 5.00
C PRO A 165 15.02 -16.13 5.86
N ASN A 166 13.89 -15.72 6.45
CA ASN A 166 13.11 -16.55 7.39
C ASN A 166 11.80 -17.10 6.77
N LEU A 167 11.52 -16.85 5.50
CA LEU A 167 10.27 -17.27 4.85
C LEU A 167 10.03 -18.78 4.91
N ASN A 168 11.10 -19.57 4.81
CA ASN A 168 11.03 -21.03 4.85
C ASN A 168 11.42 -21.61 6.22
N SER A 169 11.41 -20.80 7.28
CA SER A 169 11.73 -21.31 8.61
C SER A 169 10.60 -22.22 9.14
N GLU A 170 10.96 -23.40 9.64
CA GLU A 170 10.02 -24.35 10.26
C GLU A 170 9.52 -23.91 11.66
N LYS A 171 9.55 -22.61 11.95
CA LYS A 171 9.06 -22.08 13.23
C LYS A 171 7.57 -22.36 13.38
N LYS A 172 7.21 -23.12 14.40
CA LYS A 172 5.81 -23.27 14.81
C LYS A 172 5.38 -21.99 15.53
N PHE A 173 4.30 -21.40 15.05
CA PHE A 173 3.66 -20.28 15.72
C PHE A 173 2.46 -20.80 16.53
N THR A 174 2.32 -20.35 17.76
CA THR A 174 1.09 -20.55 18.54
C THR A 174 0.19 -19.35 18.25
N ILE A 175 -1.02 -19.62 17.80
CA ILE A 175 -2.07 -18.64 17.55
C ILE A 175 -2.94 -18.50 18.78
#